data_7c722dcb0bf5ce4561dfea059640fbbe
#
_entry.id   7c722dcb0bf5ce4561dfea059640fbbe
#
_cell.length_a   1.000
_cell.length_b   1.000
_cell.length_c   1.000
_cell.angle_alpha   90.00
_cell.angle_beta   90.00
_cell.angle_gamma   90.00
#
_symmetry.space_group_name_H-M   'P 1'
#
loop_
_entity.id
_entity.type
_entity.pdbx_description
1 polymer ?
#
loop_
_entity_poly.entity_id
_entity_poly.type
_entity_poly.pdbx_seq_one_letter_code
_entity_poly.pdbx_strand_id
1 'polypeptide(L)'
;MSVHRYLIRYSAAAAALLLAGGAVAQIGVTADKIVIGQSAGFTGSVAGTVKELTAGAQVYFDAVNAKGGVHGRKIVLESMDDGFDPKRTPEVIQKLIEEKKVFALFLSRGTPTNEAAIPVLEKYKVPLIGPSTGAMSMYEPPRKYLFPVRASYRSETFKIVDQLVNMGIAKIAVVYTDDSFGKDGLTGVQQAMKEKNVAPVAVASHPRGTIKVEEAVAAIAKAEPQAVIMTVLADAGVAFVKQMKKTGQSPLFITLSNNSSNAFIKNLGEDGPGVAISQVSPYPFSATIPIVKEFQDAIGRNKDVAASYASMEGFIASKVLVEGLRRAGPKPTREKLVAALESLNRFDLGGVDVTYGPGNRTGTSYIDVTIISKTGKFIR
;
A
#
# COMPACT_ATOMS: atom_id res chain seq x y z
N MET A 1 -51.45 -38.39 -43.73
CA MET A 1 -51.15 -38.00 -42.33
C MET A 1 -49.65 -38.23 -42.03
N SER A 2 -48.70 -37.44 -42.51
CA SER A 2 -47.29 -37.65 -42.14
C SER A 2 -46.33 -36.48 -42.39
N VAL A 3 -46.76 -35.27 -42.69
CA VAL A 3 -45.88 -34.15 -43.01
C VAL A 3 -45.76 -33.12 -41.81
N HIS A 4 -46.72 -33.12 -40.87
CA HIS A 4 -46.78 -32.14 -39.77
C HIS A 4 -45.88 -32.48 -38.57
N ARG A 5 -45.29 -33.69 -38.50
CA ARG A 5 -44.44 -34.11 -37.35
C ARG A 5 -42.96 -33.77 -37.50
N TYR A 6 -42.48 -33.40 -38.66
CA TYR A 6 -41.06 -33.07 -38.88
C TYR A 6 -40.74 -31.58 -38.70
N LEU A 7 -41.71 -30.68 -38.91
CA LEU A 7 -41.51 -29.25 -38.78
C LEU A 7 -41.36 -28.75 -37.31
N ILE A 8 -41.93 -29.48 -36.33
CA ILE A 8 -41.85 -29.10 -34.90
C ILE A 8 -40.49 -29.46 -34.27
N ARG A 9 -39.76 -30.45 -34.82
CA ARG A 9 -38.46 -30.86 -34.27
C ARG A 9 -37.30 -29.95 -34.68
N TYR A 10 -37.38 -29.23 -35.78
CA TYR A 10 -36.34 -28.29 -36.22
C TYR A 10 -36.48 -26.90 -35.58
N SER A 11 -37.66 -26.49 -35.16
CA SER A 11 -37.90 -25.23 -34.49
C SER A 11 -37.40 -25.22 -33.02
N ALA A 12 -37.39 -26.38 -32.34
CA ALA A 12 -36.88 -26.49 -30.97
C ALA A 12 -35.34 -26.50 -30.90
N ALA A 13 -34.66 -27.01 -31.95
CA ALA A 13 -33.18 -27.01 -31.99
C ALA A 13 -32.62 -25.62 -32.36
N ALA A 14 -33.31 -24.82 -33.14
CA ALA A 14 -32.90 -23.47 -33.50
C ALA A 14 -33.10 -22.46 -32.33
N ALA A 15 -34.12 -22.68 -31.48
CA ALA A 15 -34.32 -21.83 -30.27
C ALA A 15 -33.31 -22.09 -29.15
N ALA A 16 -32.74 -23.30 -29.09
CA ALA A 16 -31.68 -23.62 -28.08
C ALA A 16 -30.32 -23.02 -28.42
N LEU A 17 -30.04 -22.69 -29.67
CA LEU A 17 -28.76 -22.05 -30.07
C LEU A 17 -28.75 -20.54 -29.92
N LEU A 18 -29.89 -19.88 -29.72
CA LEU A 18 -29.98 -18.42 -29.49
C LEU A 18 -29.87 -17.99 -28.03
N LEU A 19 -29.83 -18.94 -27.07
CA LEU A 19 -29.66 -18.71 -25.66
C LEU A 19 -28.20 -18.87 -25.15
N ALA A 20 -27.28 -19.17 -26.06
CA ALA A 20 -25.85 -18.95 -25.78
C ALA A 20 -25.56 -17.46 -25.86
N GLY A 21 -26.22 -16.68 -25.00
CA GLY A 21 -25.88 -15.28 -24.75
C GLY A 21 -24.40 -15.22 -24.39
N GLY A 22 -23.59 -14.77 -25.36
CA GLY A 22 -22.16 -14.65 -25.21
C GLY A 22 -21.89 -13.90 -23.93
N ALA A 23 -21.41 -14.60 -22.90
CA ALA A 23 -20.87 -13.97 -21.73
C ALA A 23 -19.75 -13.08 -22.23
N VAL A 24 -19.98 -11.75 -22.29
CA VAL A 24 -18.94 -10.79 -22.61
C VAL A 24 -17.82 -11.08 -21.66
N ALA A 25 -16.73 -11.65 -22.19
CA ALA A 25 -15.58 -12.00 -21.36
C ALA A 25 -15.08 -10.72 -20.71
N GLN A 26 -15.12 -10.69 -19.39
CA GLN A 26 -14.63 -9.52 -18.64
C GLN A 26 -13.13 -9.34 -18.91
N ILE A 27 -12.71 -8.13 -19.28
CA ILE A 27 -11.29 -7.81 -19.52
C ILE A 27 -10.45 -8.28 -18.33
N GLY A 28 -9.39 -9.03 -18.61
CA GLY A 28 -8.46 -9.54 -17.60
C GLY A 28 -8.92 -10.81 -16.86
N VAL A 29 -10.07 -11.40 -17.25
CA VAL A 29 -10.56 -12.66 -16.67
C VAL A 29 -10.73 -13.68 -17.79
N THR A 30 -10.01 -14.80 -17.67
CA THR A 30 -10.13 -15.95 -18.59
C THR A 30 -10.72 -17.16 -17.85
N ALA A 31 -10.76 -18.32 -18.49
CA ALA A 31 -11.21 -19.56 -17.85
C ALA A 31 -10.26 -19.99 -16.71
N ASP A 32 -8.97 -19.68 -16.82
CA ASP A 32 -7.88 -20.18 -15.97
C ASP A 32 -7.17 -19.13 -15.15
N LYS A 33 -7.33 -17.81 -15.46
CA LYS A 33 -6.60 -16.74 -14.75
C LYS A 33 -7.39 -15.44 -14.60
N ILE A 34 -6.99 -14.66 -13.60
CA ILE A 34 -7.35 -13.25 -13.37
C ILE A 34 -6.05 -12.45 -13.39
N VAL A 35 -5.93 -11.49 -14.31
CA VAL A 35 -4.74 -10.67 -14.48
C VAL A 35 -4.90 -9.38 -13.70
N ILE A 36 -3.97 -9.11 -12.78
CA ILE A 36 -3.92 -7.93 -11.92
C ILE A 36 -2.70 -7.09 -12.33
N GLY A 37 -2.86 -5.78 -12.45
CA GLY A 37 -1.78 -4.88 -12.87
C GLY A 37 -1.15 -4.13 -11.70
N GLN A 38 0.16 -3.93 -11.74
CA GLN A 38 0.88 -3.08 -10.79
C GLN A 38 1.74 -2.08 -11.52
N SER A 39 1.54 -0.77 -11.22
CA SER A 39 2.45 0.31 -11.59
C SER A 39 3.18 0.77 -10.34
N ALA A 40 4.49 0.65 -10.29
CA ALA A 40 5.27 1.08 -9.12
C ALA A 40 6.74 1.34 -9.52
N GLY A 41 7.47 2.09 -8.68
CA GLY A 41 8.89 2.36 -8.90
C GLY A 41 9.78 1.16 -8.58
N PHE A 42 9.96 0.25 -9.51
CA PHE A 42 10.90 -0.86 -9.40
C PHE A 42 12.35 -0.41 -9.57
N THR A 43 12.54 0.81 -10.07
CA THR A 43 13.81 1.55 -10.11
C THR A 43 13.72 2.82 -9.26
N GLY A 44 14.87 3.44 -8.94
CA GLY A 44 14.95 4.68 -8.16
C GLY A 44 14.85 4.47 -6.64
N SER A 45 14.56 5.57 -5.91
CA SER A 45 14.70 5.69 -4.46
C SER A 45 13.78 4.78 -3.62
N VAL A 46 12.72 4.23 -4.20
CA VAL A 46 11.77 3.37 -3.49
C VAL A 46 11.85 1.90 -3.91
N ALA A 47 12.75 1.55 -4.81
CA ALA A 47 12.84 0.23 -5.42
C ALA A 47 12.97 -0.91 -4.39
N GLY A 48 13.75 -0.73 -3.34
CA GLY A 48 13.91 -1.72 -2.27
C GLY A 48 12.57 -2.03 -1.58
N THR A 49 11.85 -0.99 -1.19
CA THR A 49 10.53 -1.13 -0.53
C THR A 49 9.50 -1.75 -1.49
N VAL A 50 9.48 -1.31 -2.77
CA VAL A 50 8.55 -1.87 -3.77
C VAL A 50 8.78 -3.37 -3.98
N LYS A 51 10.05 -3.80 -4.05
CA LYS A 51 10.39 -5.23 -4.16
C LYS A 51 9.88 -6.04 -2.97
N GLU A 52 10.09 -5.55 -1.75
CA GLU A 52 9.61 -6.23 -0.53
C GLU A 52 8.08 -6.30 -0.48
N LEU A 53 7.37 -5.19 -0.76
CA LEU A 53 5.91 -5.14 -0.86
C LEU A 53 5.37 -6.16 -1.88
N THR A 54 5.94 -6.14 -3.08
CA THR A 54 5.52 -7.04 -4.18
C THR A 54 5.79 -8.50 -3.85
N ALA A 55 6.95 -8.79 -3.26
CA ALA A 55 7.28 -10.14 -2.81
C ALA A 55 6.29 -10.67 -1.75
N GLY A 56 5.92 -9.84 -0.78
CA GLY A 56 4.91 -10.18 0.23
C GLY A 56 3.53 -10.44 -0.38
N ALA A 57 3.14 -9.69 -1.40
CA ALA A 57 1.90 -9.95 -2.13
C ALA A 57 1.97 -11.25 -2.93
N GLN A 58 3.09 -11.48 -3.61
CA GLN A 58 3.27 -12.66 -4.47
C GLN A 58 3.20 -13.96 -3.69
N VAL A 59 3.81 -14.05 -2.49
CA VAL A 59 3.73 -15.28 -1.68
C VAL A 59 2.29 -15.62 -1.28
N TYR A 60 1.43 -14.63 -1.08
CA TYR A 60 0.01 -14.91 -0.83
C TYR A 60 -0.70 -15.37 -2.10
N PHE A 61 -0.48 -14.73 -3.25
CA PHE A 61 -1.04 -15.17 -4.52
C PHE A 61 -0.60 -16.59 -4.87
N ASP A 62 0.68 -16.93 -4.65
CA ASP A 62 1.21 -18.28 -4.87
C ASP A 62 0.53 -19.31 -3.95
N ALA A 63 0.33 -18.97 -2.67
CA ALA A 63 -0.37 -19.84 -1.73
C ALA A 63 -1.84 -20.07 -2.11
N VAL A 64 -2.52 -19.05 -2.65
CA VAL A 64 -3.89 -19.16 -3.18
C VAL A 64 -3.91 -19.98 -4.47
N ASN A 65 -2.97 -19.72 -5.38
CA ASN A 65 -2.85 -20.39 -6.66
C ASN A 65 -2.54 -21.90 -6.51
N ALA A 66 -1.73 -22.26 -5.52
CA ALA A 66 -1.43 -23.67 -5.18
C ALA A 66 -2.68 -24.45 -4.70
N LYS A 67 -3.69 -23.72 -4.17
CA LYS A 67 -4.99 -24.29 -3.73
C LYS A 67 -6.07 -24.22 -4.82
N GLY A 68 -5.69 -23.96 -6.09
CA GLY A 68 -6.63 -23.88 -7.23
C GLY A 68 -7.11 -22.45 -7.54
N GLY A 69 -6.52 -21.41 -6.91
CA GLY A 69 -6.83 -20.01 -7.20
C GLY A 69 -8.18 -19.54 -6.64
N VAL A 70 -8.79 -18.58 -7.31
CA VAL A 70 -10.10 -18.03 -6.94
C VAL A 70 -11.13 -18.50 -7.97
N HIS A 71 -12.11 -19.28 -7.54
CA HIS A 71 -13.10 -19.92 -8.41
C HIS A 71 -12.45 -20.66 -9.60
N GLY A 72 -11.37 -21.41 -9.35
CA GLY A 72 -10.64 -22.17 -10.37
C GLY A 72 -9.68 -21.37 -11.24
N ARG A 73 -9.47 -20.07 -10.95
CA ARG A 73 -8.59 -19.18 -11.72
C ARG A 73 -7.37 -18.77 -10.91
N LYS A 74 -6.20 -18.88 -11.50
CA LYS A 74 -4.96 -18.37 -10.92
C LYS A 74 -4.92 -16.84 -10.98
N ILE A 75 -4.38 -16.21 -9.95
CA ILE A 75 -4.08 -14.78 -9.94
C ILE A 75 -2.70 -14.59 -10.55
N VAL A 76 -2.60 -13.70 -11.53
CA VAL A 76 -1.34 -13.34 -12.20
C VAL A 76 -1.11 -11.84 -12.00
N LEU A 77 0.03 -11.47 -11.44
CA LEU A 77 0.44 -10.08 -11.24
C LEU A 77 1.36 -9.63 -12.39
N GLU A 78 0.90 -8.66 -13.17
CA GLU A 78 1.66 -7.98 -14.23
C GLU A 78 2.19 -6.66 -13.69
N SER A 79 3.49 -6.58 -13.43
CA SER A 79 4.14 -5.40 -12.87
C SER A 79 4.87 -4.62 -13.94
N MET A 80 4.74 -3.30 -13.93
CA MET A 80 5.47 -2.38 -14.80
C MET A 80 6.12 -1.26 -13.99
N ASP A 81 7.35 -0.90 -14.36
CA ASP A 81 8.12 0.16 -13.72
C ASP A 81 7.68 1.55 -14.22
N ASP A 82 7.15 2.36 -13.32
CA ASP A 82 6.87 3.78 -13.58
C ASP A 82 8.02 4.72 -13.16
N GLY A 83 9.12 4.16 -12.64
CA GLY A 83 10.27 4.92 -12.16
C GLY A 83 9.97 5.81 -10.95
N PHE A 84 8.83 5.58 -10.28
CA PHE A 84 8.31 6.44 -9.21
C PHE A 84 8.05 7.89 -9.68
N ASP A 85 7.77 8.06 -10.97
CA ASP A 85 7.51 9.35 -11.62
C ASP A 85 6.00 9.54 -11.88
N PRO A 86 5.34 10.52 -11.22
CA PRO A 86 3.92 10.79 -11.42
C PRO A 86 3.55 11.21 -12.84
N LYS A 87 4.51 11.66 -13.65
CA LYS A 87 4.28 11.97 -15.07
C LYS A 87 4.20 10.72 -15.93
N ARG A 88 4.94 9.65 -15.55
CA ARG A 88 4.95 8.37 -16.26
C ARG A 88 3.84 7.42 -15.82
N THR A 89 3.41 7.52 -14.55
CA THR A 89 2.43 6.60 -13.96
C THR A 89 1.13 6.48 -14.78
N PRO A 90 0.48 7.56 -15.27
CA PRO A 90 -0.73 7.45 -16.07
C PRO A 90 -0.55 6.64 -17.36
N GLU A 91 0.57 6.82 -18.06
CA GLU A 91 0.91 6.06 -19.28
C GLU A 91 1.13 4.58 -18.97
N VAL A 92 1.88 4.27 -17.91
CA VAL A 92 2.13 2.88 -17.48
C VAL A 92 0.82 2.19 -17.11
N ILE A 93 -0.06 2.86 -16.38
CA ILE A 93 -1.38 2.32 -16.02
C ILE A 93 -2.24 2.11 -17.28
N GLN A 94 -2.22 3.04 -18.22
CA GLN A 94 -2.94 2.88 -19.48
C GLN A 94 -2.45 1.65 -20.26
N LYS A 95 -1.13 1.42 -20.35
CA LYS A 95 -0.55 0.21 -20.97
C LYS A 95 -0.98 -1.07 -20.25
N LEU A 96 -1.00 -1.07 -18.91
CA LEU A 96 -1.52 -2.21 -18.14
C LEU A 96 -2.96 -2.52 -18.50
N ILE A 97 -3.81 -1.50 -18.66
CA ILE A 97 -5.23 -1.66 -18.98
C ILE A 97 -5.44 -2.06 -20.46
N GLU A 98 -4.79 -1.36 -21.39
CA GLU A 98 -5.07 -1.49 -22.83
C GLU A 98 -4.30 -2.64 -23.49
N GLU A 99 -3.02 -2.85 -23.09
CA GLU A 99 -2.16 -3.86 -23.71
C GLU A 99 -2.17 -5.17 -22.90
N LYS A 100 -1.94 -5.07 -21.56
CA LYS A 100 -1.93 -6.25 -20.67
C LYS A 100 -3.33 -6.72 -20.28
N LYS A 101 -4.37 -5.92 -20.58
CA LYS A 101 -5.77 -6.26 -20.33
C LYS A 101 -6.04 -6.60 -18.86
N VAL A 102 -5.48 -5.87 -17.91
CA VAL A 102 -5.64 -6.17 -16.48
C VAL A 102 -7.10 -5.97 -16.02
N PHE A 103 -7.54 -6.82 -15.11
CA PHE A 103 -8.88 -6.77 -14.50
C PHE A 103 -8.98 -5.65 -13.48
N ALA A 104 -7.98 -5.54 -12.62
CA ALA A 104 -7.87 -4.53 -11.58
C ALA A 104 -6.41 -4.09 -11.44
N LEU A 105 -6.17 -2.96 -10.79
CA LEU A 105 -4.85 -2.50 -10.39
C LEU A 105 -4.62 -2.79 -8.90
N PHE A 106 -3.34 -2.92 -8.53
CA PHE A 106 -2.99 -3.38 -7.21
C PHE A 106 -1.62 -2.82 -6.78
N LEU A 107 -1.53 -2.42 -5.50
CA LEU A 107 -0.28 -2.14 -4.78
C LEU A 107 0.66 -1.16 -5.50
N SER A 108 0.10 -0.14 -6.16
CA SER A 108 0.87 1.00 -6.70
C SER A 108 1.50 1.80 -5.57
N ARG A 109 2.68 2.41 -5.82
CA ARG A 109 3.46 3.07 -4.77
C ARG A 109 3.50 4.58 -4.92
N GLY A 110 3.34 5.31 -3.78
CA GLY A 110 3.60 6.74 -3.66
C GLY A 110 2.35 7.63 -3.76
N THR A 111 2.38 8.79 -3.11
CA THR A 111 1.25 9.75 -3.13
C THR A 111 1.12 10.44 -4.47
N PRO A 112 2.13 11.17 -5.01
CA PRO A 112 1.99 11.87 -6.28
C PRO A 112 1.67 10.93 -7.46
N THR A 113 2.22 9.72 -7.46
CA THR A 113 1.96 8.70 -8.50
C THR A 113 0.52 8.20 -8.45
N ASN A 114 -0.01 7.91 -7.25
CA ASN A 114 -1.40 7.50 -7.10
C ASN A 114 -2.40 8.62 -7.37
N GLU A 115 -2.07 9.87 -7.02
CA GLU A 115 -2.87 11.03 -7.39
C GLU A 115 -2.97 11.19 -8.90
N ALA A 116 -1.85 11.03 -9.61
CA ALA A 116 -1.81 11.04 -11.07
C ALA A 116 -2.59 9.86 -11.70
N ALA A 117 -2.71 8.74 -11.00
CA ALA A 117 -3.48 7.58 -11.45
C ALA A 117 -5.01 7.80 -11.41
N ILE A 118 -5.52 8.60 -10.47
CA ILE A 118 -6.96 8.74 -10.21
C ILE A 118 -7.79 9.03 -11.47
N PRO A 119 -7.43 10.00 -12.35
CA PRO A 119 -8.21 10.26 -13.57
C PRO A 119 -8.28 9.06 -14.51
N VAL A 120 -7.21 8.24 -14.56
CA VAL A 120 -7.16 7.04 -15.39
C VAL A 120 -8.07 5.95 -14.81
N LEU A 121 -8.08 5.76 -13.49
CA LEU A 121 -8.98 4.83 -12.82
C LEU A 121 -10.45 5.15 -13.12
N GLU A 122 -10.82 6.43 -13.05
CA GLU A 122 -12.17 6.90 -13.31
C GLU A 122 -12.56 6.75 -14.78
N LYS A 123 -11.67 7.12 -15.72
CA LYS A 123 -11.87 6.97 -17.18
C LYS A 123 -12.14 5.51 -17.57
N TYR A 124 -11.32 4.60 -17.08
CA TYR A 124 -11.38 3.18 -17.47
C TYR A 124 -12.25 2.32 -16.53
N LYS A 125 -12.80 2.92 -15.46
CA LYS A 125 -13.58 2.23 -14.43
C LYS A 125 -12.84 0.99 -13.88
N VAL A 126 -11.54 1.15 -13.59
CA VAL A 126 -10.68 0.09 -13.11
C VAL A 126 -10.41 0.29 -11.62
N PRO A 127 -10.77 -0.65 -10.75
CA PRO A 127 -10.48 -0.53 -9.33
C PRO A 127 -8.98 -0.70 -9.04
N LEU A 128 -8.44 0.15 -8.17
CA LEU A 128 -7.12 0.05 -7.58
C LEU A 128 -7.25 -0.35 -6.12
N ILE A 129 -6.66 -1.48 -5.75
CA ILE A 129 -6.69 -2.01 -4.39
C ILE A 129 -5.32 -1.91 -3.75
N GLY A 130 -5.25 -1.42 -2.52
CA GLY A 130 -4.04 -1.33 -1.71
C GLY A 130 -2.98 -0.38 -2.28
N PRO A 131 -3.31 0.86 -2.74
CA PRO A 131 -2.25 1.81 -3.04
C PRO A 131 -1.35 1.95 -1.81
N SER A 132 -0.05 1.76 -1.98
CA SER A 132 0.92 1.87 -0.89
C SER A 132 1.28 3.33 -0.63
N THR A 133 0.32 4.04 -0.09
CA THR A 133 0.39 5.40 0.44
C THR A 133 -0.72 5.60 1.46
N GLY A 134 -0.44 6.38 2.50
CA GLY A 134 -1.40 6.73 3.55
C GLY A 134 -1.94 8.15 3.43
N ALA A 135 -1.70 8.85 2.31
CA ALA A 135 -2.14 10.23 2.13
C ALA A 135 -3.66 10.35 2.11
N MET A 136 -4.20 11.40 2.70
CA MET A 136 -5.63 11.61 2.81
C MET A 136 -6.36 11.69 1.47
N SER A 137 -5.68 12.10 0.41
CA SER A 137 -6.21 12.09 -0.96
C SER A 137 -6.64 10.70 -1.47
N MET A 138 -6.20 9.62 -0.81
CA MET A 138 -6.66 8.25 -1.11
C MET A 138 -7.94 7.87 -0.36
N TYR A 139 -8.27 8.56 0.72
CA TYR A 139 -9.39 8.24 1.61
C TYR A 139 -10.54 9.22 1.46
N GLU A 140 -10.24 10.50 1.26
CA GLU A 140 -11.20 11.61 1.22
C GLU A 140 -10.99 12.51 -0.01
N PRO A 141 -12.07 12.79 -0.79
CA PRO A 141 -13.39 12.14 -0.70
C PRO A 141 -13.33 10.67 -1.15
N PRO A 142 -14.21 9.81 -0.60
CA PRO A 142 -14.26 8.40 -1.00
C PRO A 142 -14.49 8.25 -2.51
N ARG A 143 -13.60 7.50 -3.18
CA ARG A 143 -13.67 7.29 -4.63
C ARG A 143 -14.13 5.87 -4.96
N LYS A 144 -14.99 5.74 -5.97
CA LYS A 144 -15.61 4.46 -6.34
C LYS A 144 -14.59 3.37 -6.66
N TYR A 145 -13.49 3.73 -7.32
CA TYR A 145 -12.51 2.77 -7.83
C TYR A 145 -11.19 2.76 -7.04
N LEU A 146 -11.18 3.31 -5.83
CA LEU A 146 -9.96 3.40 -5.01
C LEU A 146 -10.22 2.80 -3.62
N PHE A 147 -9.43 1.77 -3.27
CA PHE A 147 -9.56 0.99 -2.04
C PHE A 147 -8.22 0.94 -1.30
N PRO A 148 -7.85 1.97 -0.51
CA PRO A 148 -6.68 1.91 0.35
C PRO A 148 -6.85 0.80 1.39
N VAL A 149 -5.80 0.04 1.69
CA VAL A 149 -5.85 -1.04 2.67
C VAL A 149 -5.23 -0.63 3.99
N ARG A 150 -4.10 0.05 3.97
CA ARG A 150 -3.34 0.47 5.15
C ARG A 150 -4.00 1.64 5.91
N ALA A 151 -3.55 1.94 7.12
CA ALA A 151 -3.93 3.15 7.84
C ALA A 151 -3.35 4.42 7.17
N SER A 152 -3.99 5.58 7.41
CA SER A 152 -3.56 6.86 6.83
C SER A 152 -2.33 7.43 7.51
N TYR A 153 -1.56 8.27 6.80
CA TYR A 153 -0.46 9.03 7.40
C TYR A 153 -0.94 9.96 8.52
N ARG A 154 -2.15 10.50 8.39
CA ARG A 154 -2.75 11.29 9.46
C ARG A 154 -2.86 10.46 10.75
N SER A 155 -3.37 9.24 10.67
CA SER A 155 -3.47 8.36 11.85
C SER A 155 -2.10 7.98 12.42
N GLU A 156 -1.09 7.75 11.55
CA GLU A 156 0.28 7.48 11.99
C GLU A 156 0.88 8.69 12.73
N THR A 157 0.75 9.90 12.17
CA THR A 157 1.30 11.12 12.79
C THR A 157 0.63 11.45 14.11
N PHE A 158 -0.68 11.23 14.24
CA PHE A 158 -1.40 11.35 15.51
C PHE A 158 -0.82 10.39 16.56
N LYS A 159 -0.61 9.12 16.20
CA LYS A 159 -0.01 8.14 17.11
C LYS A 159 1.40 8.54 17.55
N ILE A 160 2.24 9.01 16.60
CA ILE A 160 3.61 9.47 16.89
C ILE A 160 3.60 10.66 17.84
N VAL A 161 2.83 11.69 17.52
CA VAL A 161 2.77 12.91 18.36
C VAL A 161 2.21 12.60 19.73
N ASP A 162 1.17 11.77 19.84
CA ASP A 162 0.60 11.32 21.10
C ASP A 162 1.66 10.65 21.99
N GLN A 163 2.43 9.73 21.42
CA GLN A 163 3.51 9.06 22.15
C GLN A 163 4.61 10.03 22.60
N LEU A 164 5.08 10.93 21.72
CA LEU A 164 6.12 11.89 22.06
C LEU A 164 5.69 12.80 23.21
N VAL A 165 4.49 13.35 23.13
CA VAL A 165 3.95 14.24 24.18
C VAL A 165 3.76 13.49 25.50
N ASN A 166 3.26 12.25 25.47
CA ASN A 166 3.11 11.40 26.66
C ASN A 166 4.47 11.03 27.30
N MET A 167 5.55 11.01 26.52
CA MET A 167 6.94 10.85 27.01
C MET A 167 7.55 12.16 27.54
N GLY A 168 6.82 13.28 27.54
CA GLY A 168 7.31 14.59 27.95
C GLY A 168 8.19 15.28 26.91
N ILE A 169 8.21 14.82 25.66
CA ILE A 169 8.99 15.41 24.58
C ILE A 169 8.17 16.55 23.95
N ALA A 170 8.63 17.81 24.19
CA ALA A 170 7.93 19.00 23.68
C ALA A 170 8.68 19.71 22.54
N LYS A 171 10.02 19.62 22.50
CA LYS A 171 10.81 20.21 21.40
C LYS A 171 10.85 19.27 20.20
N ILE A 172 9.80 19.30 19.38
CA ILE A 172 9.64 18.43 18.20
C ILE A 172 9.84 19.27 16.94
N ALA A 173 10.74 18.84 16.07
CA ALA A 173 10.91 19.41 14.72
C ALA A 173 10.30 18.47 13.65
N VAL A 174 10.07 19.00 12.46
CA VAL A 174 9.53 18.25 11.32
C VAL A 174 10.39 18.48 10.09
N VAL A 175 10.80 17.40 9.43
CA VAL A 175 11.39 17.46 8.09
C VAL A 175 10.50 16.70 7.11
N TYR A 176 10.27 17.27 5.91
CA TYR A 176 9.37 16.68 4.93
C TYR A 176 9.91 16.78 3.51
N THR A 177 9.51 15.85 2.64
CA THR A 177 9.74 15.93 1.20
C THR A 177 8.80 16.98 0.61
N ASP A 178 9.30 17.90 -0.21
CA ASP A 178 8.47 18.94 -0.86
C ASP A 178 7.66 18.36 -2.03
N ASP A 179 6.66 17.59 -1.68
CA ASP A 179 5.64 17.02 -2.59
C ASP A 179 4.33 16.77 -1.83
N SER A 180 3.31 16.21 -2.49
CA SER A 180 2.02 15.94 -1.86
C SER A 180 2.13 14.91 -0.72
N PHE A 181 3.09 13.96 -0.77
CA PHE A 181 3.35 13.02 0.32
C PHE A 181 3.84 13.73 1.59
N GLY A 182 4.92 14.48 1.46
CA GLY A 182 5.51 15.15 2.63
C GLY A 182 4.60 16.23 3.19
N LYS A 183 3.86 16.96 2.35
CA LYS A 183 2.88 17.97 2.77
C LYS A 183 1.68 17.36 3.50
N ASP A 184 1.18 16.19 3.06
CA ASP A 184 0.12 15.47 3.77
C ASP A 184 0.59 15.04 5.17
N GLY A 185 1.81 14.49 5.26
CA GLY A 185 2.42 14.12 6.53
C GLY A 185 2.65 15.31 7.45
N LEU A 186 3.19 16.42 6.93
CA LEU A 186 3.34 17.67 7.70
C LEU A 186 1.99 18.16 8.25
N THR A 187 0.96 18.17 7.40
CA THR A 187 -0.40 18.56 7.81
C THR A 187 -0.91 17.68 8.95
N GLY A 188 -0.70 16.37 8.87
CA GLY A 188 -1.07 15.43 9.92
C GLY A 188 -0.32 15.70 11.24
N VAL A 189 1.00 15.94 11.17
CA VAL A 189 1.81 16.29 12.35
C VAL A 189 1.31 17.58 12.98
N GLN A 190 1.10 18.63 12.18
CA GLN A 190 0.65 19.93 12.69
C GLN A 190 -0.74 19.85 13.35
N GLN A 191 -1.67 19.08 12.77
CA GLN A 191 -2.98 18.84 13.35
C GLN A 191 -2.88 18.10 14.68
N ALA A 192 -2.10 17.01 14.75
CA ALA A 192 -1.91 16.25 15.96
C ALA A 192 -1.25 17.08 17.07
N MET A 193 -0.25 17.89 16.72
CA MET A 193 0.43 18.78 17.68
C MET A 193 -0.52 19.87 18.19
N LYS A 194 -1.35 20.45 17.33
CA LYS A 194 -2.37 21.44 17.71
C LYS A 194 -3.36 20.87 18.74
N GLU A 195 -3.81 19.63 18.56
CA GLU A 195 -4.72 18.95 19.51
C GLU A 195 -4.06 18.72 20.89
N LYS A 196 -2.73 18.60 20.92
CA LYS A 196 -1.93 18.46 22.14
C LYS A 196 -1.43 19.81 22.70
N ASN A 197 -1.82 20.93 22.12
CA ASN A 197 -1.37 22.29 22.49
C ASN A 197 0.15 22.45 22.41
N VAL A 198 0.80 21.79 21.44
CA VAL A 198 2.23 21.94 21.12
C VAL A 198 2.40 22.42 19.69
N ALA A 199 3.56 22.99 19.38
CA ALA A 199 3.89 23.43 18.03
C ALA A 199 5.30 22.95 17.65
N PRO A 200 5.59 22.75 16.34
CA PRO A 200 6.93 22.40 15.90
C PRO A 200 7.93 23.50 16.23
N VAL A 201 9.09 23.14 16.80
CA VAL A 201 10.18 24.10 17.06
C VAL A 201 10.93 24.49 15.79
N ALA A 202 10.87 23.64 14.76
CA ALA A 202 11.36 23.93 13.41
C ALA A 202 10.62 23.05 12.40
N VAL A 203 10.44 23.58 11.18
CA VAL A 203 9.90 22.86 10.02
C VAL A 203 10.81 23.12 8.84
N ALA A 204 11.29 22.07 8.17
CA ALA A 204 12.12 22.20 7.00
C ALA A 204 11.75 21.18 5.93
N SER A 205 12.00 21.49 4.66
CA SER A 205 11.76 20.59 3.54
C SER A 205 13.04 20.25 2.78
N HIS A 206 12.97 19.19 1.98
CA HIS A 206 13.96 18.90 0.95
C HIS A 206 13.28 18.60 -0.39
N PRO A 207 13.94 18.85 -1.54
CA PRO A 207 13.35 18.62 -2.86
C PRO A 207 13.10 17.13 -3.13
N ARG A 208 11.92 16.78 -3.70
CA ARG A 208 11.60 15.42 -4.14
C ARG A 208 12.64 14.87 -5.11
N GLY A 209 12.92 13.57 -5.01
CA GLY A 209 13.82 12.86 -5.91
C GLY A 209 15.29 13.16 -5.71
N THR A 210 15.64 13.83 -4.62
CA THR A 210 17.03 14.16 -4.25
C THR A 210 17.33 13.68 -2.83
N ILE A 211 18.62 13.65 -2.49
CA ILE A 211 19.12 13.47 -1.11
C ILE A 211 19.72 14.77 -0.55
N LYS A 212 19.40 15.92 -1.17
CA LYS A 212 19.87 17.24 -0.74
C LYS A 212 19.09 17.65 0.50
N VAL A 213 19.66 17.40 1.67
CA VAL A 213 19.04 17.63 2.98
C VAL A 213 19.82 18.64 3.82
N GLU A 214 20.90 19.20 3.30
CA GLU A 214 21.86 20.07 4.02
C GLU A 214 21.17 21.28 4.65
N GLU A 215 20.33 21.98 3.88
CA GLU A 215 19.59 23.16 4.36
C GLU A 215 18.58 22.76 5.44
N ALA A 216 17.90 21.62 5.25
CA ALA A 216 16.96 21.11 6.24
C ALA A 216 17.69 20.71 7.54
N VAL A 217 18.84 20.06 7.43
CA VAL A 217 19.68 19.70 8.60
C VAL A 217 20.11 20.96 9.35
N ALA A 218 20.62 21.98 8.65
CA ALA A 218 21.05 23.23 9.27
C ALA A 218 19.91 23.95 10.01
N ALA A 219 18.71 24.01 9.40
CA ALA A 219 17.53 24.63 9.99
C ALA A 219 17.04 23.89 11.24
N ILE A 220 16.99 22.54 11.16
CA ILE A 220 16.53 21.69 12.26
C ILE A 220 17.55 21.69 13.41
N ALA A 221 18.85 21.57 13.11
CA ALA A 221 19.90 21.55 14.12
C ALA A 221 19.95 22.86 14.95
N LYS A 222 19.70 24.01 14.32
CA LYS A 222 19.64 25.32 15.01
C LYS A 222 18.55 25.37 16.10
N ALA A 223 17.47 24.59 15.94
CA ALA A 223 16.37 24.56 16.92
C ALA A 223 16.62 23.60 18.10
N GLU A 224 17.69 22.81 18.06
CA GLU A 224 18.06 21.82 19.09
C GLU A 224 16.86 20.96 19.54
N PRO A 225 16.22 20.21 18.62
CA PRO A 225 15.03 19.44 18.93
C PRO A 225 15.35 18.20 19.78
N GLN A 226 14.41 17.77 20.61
CA GLN A 226 14.47 16.48 21.31
C GLN A 226 14.06 15.32 20.39
N ALA A 227 13.14 15.59 19.43
CA ALA A 227 12.70 14.63 18.43
C ALA A 227 12.51 15.30 17.07
N VAL A 228 12.72 14.53 15.99
CA VAL A 228 12.44 14.95 14.62
C VAL A 228 11.48 13.95 13.99
N ILE A 229 10.30 14.41 13.61
CA ILE A 229 9.35 13.62 12.80
C ILE A 229 9.71 13.82 11.34
N MET A 230 9.96 12.72 10.64
CA MET A 230 10.45 12.70 9.27
C MET A 230 9.37 12.14 8.32
N THR A 231 8.72 13.01 7.57
CA THR A 231 7.81 12.64 6.48
C THR A 231 8.54 12.69 5.14
N VAL A 232 9.55 11.84 5.00
CA VAL A 232 10.53 11.83 3.90
C VAL A 232 10.62 10.44 3.26
N LEU A 233 11.14 10.41 2.02
CA LEU A 233 11.44 9.17 1.32
C LEU A 233 12.72 8.52 1.89
N ALA A 234 12.87 7.21 1.66
CA ALA A 234 13.91 6.39 2.30
C ALA A 234 15.33 6.95 2.18
N ASP A 235 15.78 7.26 0.95
CA ASP A 235 17.16 7.73 0.73
C ASP A 235 17.42 9.09 1.38
N ALA A 236 16.45 10.00 1.31
CA ALA A 236 16.53 11.30 1.96
C ALA A 236 16.50 11.17 3.50
N GLY A 237 15.70 10.25 4.03
CA GLY A 237 15.65 9.94 5.46
C GLY A 237 16.99 9.42 5.98
N VAL A 238 17.63 8.51 5.22
CA VAL A 238 18.99 8.03 5.53
C VAL A 238 19.99 9.17 5.51
N ALA A 239 19.97 10.01 4.47
CA ALA A 239 20.88 11.14 4.34
C ALA A 239 20.69 12.15 5.50
N PHE A 240 19.43 12.46 5.84
CA PHE A 240 19.09 13.38 6.92
C PHE A 240 19.61 12.88 8.29
N VAL A 241 19.33 11.62 8.64
CA VAL A 241 19.80 11.04 9.92
C VAL A 241 21.33 11.09 10.00
N LYS A 242 22.03 10.65 8.93
CA LYS A 242 23.51 10.66 8.91
C LYS A 242 24.09 12.06 9.01
N GLN A 243 23.52 13.02 8.30
CA GLN A 243 24.02 14.41 8.35
C GLN A 243 23.67 15.09 9.67
N MET A 244 22.49 14.84 10.23
CA MET A 244 22.11 15.39 11.53
C MET A 244 23.05 14.92 12.65
N LYS A 245 23.40 13.63 12.69
CA LYS A 245 24.37 13.09 13.65
C LYS A 245 25.78 13.70 13.50
N LYS A 246 26.20 14.08 12.28
CA LYS A 246 27.48 14.77 12.05
C LYS A 246 27.52 16.17 12.66
N THR A 247 26.38 16.79 12.98
CA THR A 247 26.34 18.07 13.72
C THR A 247 26.63 17.91 15.20
N GLY A 248 26.81 16.68 15.69
CA GLY A 248 26.96 16.35 17.12
C GLY A 248 25.62 16.19 17.84
N GLN A 249 24.47 16.33 17.13
CA GLN A 249 23.14 16.16 17.71
C GLN A 249 22.55 14.81 17.32
N SER A 250 21.84 14.17 18.24
CA SER A 250 21.17 12.90 18.02
C SER A 250 19.78 12.92 18.67
N PRO A 251 18.84 13.73 18.15
CA PRO A 251 17.45 13.70 18.60
C PRO A 251 16.82 12.32 18.32
N LEU A 252 15.67 12.03 18.92
CA LEU A 252 14.89 10.88 18.56
C LEU A 252 14.35 11.06 17.13
N PHE A 253 14.85 10.29 16.17
CA PHE A 253 14.34 10.28 14.80
C PHE A 253 13.14 9.35 14.69
N ILE A 254 12.03 9.83 14.13
CA ILE A 254 10.84 9.04 13.90
C ILE A 254 10.37 9.25 12.46
N THR A 255 10.16 8.17 11.71
CA THR A 255 9.63 8.24 10.34
C THR A 255 8.35 7.43 10.21
N LEU A 256 7.62 7.67 9.11
CA LEU A 256 6.39 6.94 8.81
C LEU A 256 6.69 5.55 8.22
N SER A 257 5.68 4.72 8.20
CA SER A 257 5.70 3.33 7.71
C SER A 257 6.13 3.17 6.25
N ASN A 258 6.15 4.26 5.46
CA ASN A 258 6.74 4.23 4.12
C ASN A 258 8.21 3.81 4.12
N ASN A 259 8.90 3.89 5.25
CA ASN A 259 10.29 3.53 5.45
C ASN A 259 10.47 2.22 6.26
N SER A 260 9.46 1.37 6.34
CA SER A 260 9.44 0.13 7.13
C SER A 260 10.10 -1.09 6.46
N SER A 261 10.93 -0.90 5.43
CA SER A 261 11.60 -1.97 4.71
C SER A 261 12.95 -2.36 5.32
N ASN A 262 13.36 -3.61 5.13
CA ASN A 262 14.70 -4.07 5.49
C ASN A 262 15.79 -3.27 4.71
N ALA A 263 15.48 -2.85 3.48
CA ALA A 263 16.37 -2.02 2.68
C ALA A 263 16.68 -0.67 3.36
N PHE A 264 15.68 -0.02 3.96
CA PHE A 264 15.88 1.24 4.71
C PHE A 264 16.80 1.04 5.91
N ILE A 265 16.57 0.00 6.72
CA ILE A 265 17.42 -0.32 7.87
C ILE A 265 18.86 -0.57 7.44
N LYS A 266 19.04 -1.37 6.37
CA LYS A 266 20.37 -1.67 5.83
C LYS A 266 21.11 -0.40 5.40
N ASN A 267 20.41 0.54 4.76
CA ASN A 267 21.02 1.79 4.28
C ASN A 267 21.37 2.78 5.42
N LEU A 268 20.62 2.74 6.52
CA LEU A 268 20.99 3.48 7.74
C LEU A 268 22.29 2.94 8.35
N GLY A 269 22.49 1.63 8.33
CA GLY A 269 23.69 0.99 8.91
C GLY A 269 23.88 1.32 10.39
N GLU A 270 25.06 1.77 10.75
CA GLU A 270 25.43 2.15 12.14
C GLU A 270 24.62 3.33 12.69
N ASP A 271 24.00 4.13 11.83
CA ASP A 271 23.14 5.25 12.22
C ASP A 271 21.70 4.85 12.50
N GLY A 272 21.34 3.61 12.23
CA GLY A 272 19.99 3.09 12.40
C GLY A 272 19.49 2.89 13.82
N PRO A 273 20.32 2.42 14.77
CA PRO A 273 19.86 2.18 16.13
C PRO A 273 19.23 3.43 16.78
N GLY A 274 18.04 3.25 17.36
CA GLY A 274 17.26 4.33 17.97
C GLY A 274 16.32 5.07 17.01
N VAL A 275 16.40 4.85 15.69
CA VAL A 275 15.42 5.40 14.77
C VAL A 275 14.09 4.66 14.94
N ALA A 276 13.02 5.41 15.21
CA ALA A 276 11.67 4.87 15.35
C ALA A 276 10.91 4.96 14.03
N ILE A 277 10.00 4.01 13.82
CA ILE A 277 9.20 3.92 12.59
C ILE A 277 7.78 3.53 12.98
N SER A 278 6.77 4.30 12.53
CA SER A 278 5.38 3.83 12.63
C SER A 278 5.15 2.65 11.70
N GLN A 279 4.26 1.75 12.09
CA GLN A 279 3.94 0.53 11.36
C GLN A 279 2.44 0.43 11.13
N VAL A 280 2.04 0.05 9.94
CA VAL A 280 0.63 -0.12 9.54
C VAL A 280 0.24 -1.59 9.35
N SER A 281 1.10 -2.48 9.77
CA SER A 281 0.88 -3.92 9.80
C SER A 281 1.42 -4.52 11.09
N PRO A 282 0.91 -5.68 11.52
CA PRO A 282 1.41 -6.38 12.70
C PRO A 282 2.88 -6.77 12.57
N TYR A 283 3.53 -6.97 13.71
CA TYR A 283 4.93 -7.39 13.80
C TYR A 283 5.16 -8.72 13.04
N PRO A 284 5.91 -8.71 11.93
CA PRO A 284 5.96 -9.84 11.01
C PRO A 284 6.84 -11.00 11.49
N PHE A 285 7.57 -10.82 12.59
CA PHE A 285 8.57 -11.78 13.07
C PHE A 285 8.08 -12.69 14.21
N SER A 286 6.84 -12.51 14.69
CA SER A 286 6.26 -13.32 15.77
C SER A 286 4.82 -13.69 15.45
N ALA A 287 4.54 -14.98 15.33
CA ALA A 287 3.23 -15.54 14.96
C ALA A 287 2.20 -15.47 16.12
N THR A 288 2.02 -14.28 16.70
CA THR A 288 1.10 -14.05 17.84
C THR A 288 -0.36 -13.92 17.41
N ILE A 289 -0.62 -13.60 16.14
CA ILE A 289 -1.97 -13.51 15.59
C ILE A 289 -2.07 -14.30 14.27
N PRO A 290 -3.28 -14.76 13.90
CA PRO A 290 -3.46 -15.69 12.77
C PRO A 290 -2.88 -15.17 11.44
N ILE A 291 -3.07 -13.90 11.11
CA ILE A 291 -2.56 -13.36 9.85
C ILE A 291 -1.02 -13.35 9.76
N VAL A 292 -0.33 -13.15 10.89
CA VAL A 292 1.15 -13.22 10.91
C VAL A 292 1.62 -14.65 10.78
N LYS A 293 0.92 -15.60 11.42
CA LYS A 293 1.21 -17.03 11.23
C LYS A 293 1.04 -17.45 9.78
N GLU A 294 -0.06 -17.04 9.14
CA GLU A 294 -0.32 -17.33 7.73
C GLU A 294 0.76 -16.74 6.82
N PHE A 295 1.21 -15.50 7.10
CA PHE A 295 2.31 -14.88 6.41
C PHE A 295 3.62 -15.65 6.57
N GLN A 296 3.99 -16.03 7.80
CA GLN A 296 5.22 -16.78 8.06
C GLN A 296 5.18 -18.17 7.41
N ASP A 297 4.04 -18.85 7.45
CA ASP A 297 3.85 -20.14 6.77
C ASP A 297 3.99 -19.98 5.22
N ALA A 298 3.56 -18.85 4.67
CA ALA A 298 3.69 -18.56 3.23
C ALA A 298 5.14 -18.28 2.82
N ILE A 299 5.84 -17.38 3.54
CA ILE A 299 7.25 -17.08 3.24
C ILE A 299 8.18 -18.27 3.53
N GLY A 300 7.85 -19.11 4.53
CA GLY A 300 8.61 -20.32 4.83
C GLY A 300 8.70 -21.32 3.66
N ARG A 301 7.77 -21.21 2.70
CA ARG A 301 7.74 -22.00 1.46
C ARG A 301 8.55 -21.34 0.32
N ASN A 302 8.89 -20.07 0.47
CA ASN A 302 9.66 -19.29 -0.51
C ASN A 302 10.83 -18.59 0.20
N LYS A 303 12.02 -19.25 0.15
CA LYS A 303 13.21 -18.79 0.87
C LYS A 303 13.79 -17.47 0.35
N ASP A 304 13.35 -17.02 -0.83
CA ASP A 304 13.82 -15.77 -1.43
C ASP A 304 13.09 -14.54 -0.87
N VAL A 305 12.03 -14.75 -0.09
CA VAL A 305 11.23 -13.66 0.50
C VAL A 305 11.54 -13.52 1.99
N ALA A 306 12.16 -12.40 2.34
CA ALA A 306 12.41 -12.06 3.74
C ALA A 306 11.17 -11.45 4.41
N ALA A 307 10.96 -11.80 5.68
CA ALA A 307 9.99 -11.09 6.51
C ALA A 307 10.42 -9.63 6.70
N SER A 308 9.47 -8.71 6.48
CA SER A 308 9.58 -7.29 6.81
C SER A 308 8.18 -6.71 6.99
N TYR A 309 8.06 -5.52 7.55
CA TYR A 309 6.78 -4.83 7.60
C TYR A 309 6.26 -4.49 6.20
N ALA A 310 7.16 -4.17 5.26
CA ALA A 310 6.78 -3.93 3.88
C ALA A 310 6.21 -5.20 3.21
N SER A 311 6.86 -6.37 3.36
CA SER A 311 6.33 -7.63 2.82
C SER A 311 5.01 -8.03 3.51
N MET A 312 4.84 -7.75 4.79
CA MET A 312 3.58 -7.97 5.52
C MET A 312 2.45 -7.05 5.02
N GLU A 313 2.75 -5.77 4.72
CA GLU A 313 1.78 -4.84 4.10
C GLU A 313 1.29 -5.37 2.75
N GLY A 314 2.20 -5.83 1.89
CA GLY A 314 1.87 -6.44 0.61
C GLY A 314 1.00 -7.69 0.75
N PHE A 315 1.31 -8.54 1.74
CA PHE A 315 0.53 -9.73 2.06
C PHE A 315 -0.90 -9.39 2.50
N ILE A 316 -1.07 -8.41 3.39
CA ILE A 316 -2.39 -7.95 3.85
C ILE A 316 -3.19 -7.39 2.67
N ALA A 317 -2.59 -6.56 1.83
CA ALA A 317 -3.25 -5.98 0.66
C ALA A 317 -3.72 -7.07 -0.31
N SER A 318 -2.90 -8.10 -0.55
CA SER A 318 -3.27 -9.22 -1.42
C SER A 318 -4.41 -10.06 -0.84
N LYS A 319 -4.46 -10.21 0.48
CA LYS A 319 -5.56 -10.91 1.17
C LYS A 319 -6.88 -10.18 0.99
N VAL A 320 -6.89 -8.85 1.08
CA VAL A 320 -8.07 -8.01 0.80
C VAL A 320 -8.54 -8.17 -0.65
N LEU A 321 -7.62 -8.08 -1.61
CA LEU A 321 -7.96 -8.28 -3.04
C LEU A 321 -8.58 -9.66 -3.27
N VAL A 322 -7.97 -10.72 -2.75
CA VAL A 322 -8.44 -12.10 -2.94
C VAL A 322 -9.83 -12.30 -2.31
N GLU A 323 -10.09 -11.72 -1.15
CA GLU A 323 -11.42 -11.78 -0.53
C GLU A 323 -12.46 -11.04 -1.38
N GLY A 324 -12.11 -9.86 -1.91
CA GLY A 324 -12.96 -9.15 -2.86
C GLY A 324 -13.27 -9.98 -4.10
N LEU A 325 -12.27 -10.66 -4.68
CA LEU A 325 -12.45 -11.56 -5.83
C LEU A 325 -13.34 -12.77 -5.50
N ARG A 326 -13.19 -13.37 -4.31
CA ARG A 326 -14.04 -14.49 -3.86
C ARG A 326 -15.51 -14.06 -3.77
N ARG A 327 -15.77 -12.92 -3.14
CA ARG A 327 -17.14 -12.37 -3.00
C ARG A 327 -17.73 -11.90 -4.32
N ALA A 328 -16.92 -11.46 -5.28
CA ALA A 328 -17.38 -11.09 -6.63
C ALA A 328 -17.94 -12.31 -7.41
N GLY A 329 -17.62 -13.52 -6.97
CA GLY A 329 -18.17 -14.78 -7.48
C GLY A 329 -17.48 -15.29 -8.75
N PRO A 330 -17.95 -16.42 -9.29
CA PRO A 330 -17.30 -17.13 -10.41
C PRO A 330 -17.36 -16.40 -11.75
N LYS A 331 -18.20 -15.38 -11.89
CA LYS A 331 -18.29 -14.49 -13.06
C LYS A 331 -18.02 -13.05 -12.58
N PRO A 332 -16.77 -12.70 -12.18
CA PRO A 332 -16.48 -11.38 -11.66
C PRO A 332 -16.55 -10.33 -12.76
N THR A 333 -17.07 -9.16 -12.44
CA THR A 333 -16.91 -7.91 -13.19
C THR A 333 -16.24 -6.88 -12.28
N ARG A 334 -15.74 -5.78 -12.83
CA ARG A 334 -15.17 -4.69 -12.03
C ARG A 334 -16.18 -4.12 -11.05
N GLU A 335 -17.44 -3.99 -11.48
CA GLU A 335 -18.55 -3.52 -10.63
C GLU A 335 -18.82 -4.51 -9.49
N LYS A 336 -18.83 -5.82 -9.77
CA LYS A 336 -18.98 -6.84 -8.71
C LYS A 336 -17.80 -6.83 -7.74
N LEU A 337 -16.58 -6.61 -8.23
CA LEU A 337 -15.41 -6.47 -7.34
C LEU A 337 -15.55 -5.23 -6.45
N VAL A 338 -15.96 -4.08 -6.99
CA VAL A 338 -16.23 -2.87 -6.21
C VAL A 338 -17.30 -3.15 -5.15
N ALA A 339 -18.44 -3.71 -5.52
CA ALA A 339 -19.50 -4.03 -4.58
C ALA A 339 -19.07 -5.06 -3.51
N ALA A 340 -18.26 -6.05 -3.91
CA ALA A 340 -17.70 -7.06 -3.00
C ALA A 340 -16.75 -6.42 -1.98
N LEU A 341 -15.88 -5.51 -2.41
CA LEU A 341 -14.99 -4.77 -1.51
C LEU A 341 -15.80 -3.85 -0.57
N GLU A 342 -16.79 -3.13 -1.08
CA GLU A 342 -17.69 -2.27 -0.26
C GLU A 342 -18.51 -3.06 0.76
N SER A 343 -18.66 -4.38 0.59
CA SER A 343 -19.29 -5.26 1.58
C SER A 343 -18.39 -5.68 2.75
N LEU A 344 -17.09 -5.34 2.71
CA LEU A 344 -16.14 -5.63 3.78
C LEU A 344 -16.31 -4.61 4.91
N ASN A 345 -17.20 -4.90 5.84
CA ASN A 345 -17.41 -4.06 7.03
C ASN A 345 -16.91 -4.80 8.26
N ARG A 346 -15.84 -4.29 8.89
CA ARG A 346 -15.13 -4.94 10.01
C ARG A 346 -14.80 -6.40 9.72
N PHE A 347 -14.34 -6.66 8.49
CA PHE A 347 -13.96 -8.01 8.09
C PHE A 347 -12.59 -8.36 8.67
N ASP A 348 -12.55 -9.37 9.53
CA ASP A 348 -11.32 -9.84 10.16
C ASP A 348 -10.46 -10.63 9.16
N LEU A 349 -9.24 -10.11 8.92
CA LEU A 349 -8.22 -10.76 8.10
C LEU A 349 -7.38 -11.78 8.88
N GLY A 350 -7.68 -11.97 10.15
CA GLY A 350 -6.95 -12.82 11.10
C GLY A 350 -6.24 -12.00 12.19
N GLY A 351 -6.98 -11.13 12.85
CA GLY A 351 -6.53 -10.19 13.88
C GLY A 351 -6.21 -8.78 13.36
N VAL A 352 -6.59 -8.48 12.13
CA VAL A 352 -6.60 -7.13 11.55
C VAL A 352 -7.90 -6.95 10.78
N ASP A 353 -8.70 -5.99 11.17
CA ASP A 353 -9.97 -5.69 10.54
C ASP A 353 -9.80 -4.74 9.35
N VAL A 354 -10.53 -4.99 8.25
CA VAL A 354 -10.67 -4.07 7.14
C VAL A 354 -12.12 -3.58 7.03
N THR A 355 -12.29 -2.28 6.77
CA THR A 355 -13.62 -1.66 6.69
C THR A 355 -13.75 -0.80 5.45
N TYR A 356 -14.76 -1.14 4.63
CA TYR A 356 -15.20 -0.34 3.49
C TYR A 356 -16.72 -0.20 3.48
N GLY A 357 -17.20 0.71 2.65
CA GLY A 357 -18.60 0.95 2.34
C GLY A 357 -18.72 1.94 1.18
N PRO A 358 -19.91 2.20 0.63
CA PRO A 358 -20.10 3.15 -0.48
C PRO A 358 -19.53 4.55 -0.21
N GLY A 359 -19.60 5.02 1.05
CA GLY A 359 -19.06 6.29 1.51
C GLY A 359 -17.85 6.16 2.43
N ASN A 360 -17.23 4.97 2.53
CA ASN A 360 -16.14 4.69 3.45
C ASN A 360 -14.99 3.96 2.75
N ARG A 361 -13.78 4.50 2.89
CA ARG A 361 -12.52 3.93 2.37
C ARG A 361 -11.47 3.81 3.47
N THR A 362 -11.88 3.49 4.71
CA THR A 362 -10.97 3.44 5.87
C THR A 362 -9.84 2.41 5.70
N GLY A 363 -10.11 1.24 5.11
CA GLY A 363 -9.14 0.15 5.08
C GLY A 363 -8.94 -0.44 6.48
N THR A 364 -7.67 -0.67 6.87
CA THR A 364 -7.30 -1.07 8.24
C THR A 364 -6.97 0.15 9.09
N SER A 365 -7.09 0.00 10.41
CA SER A 365 -6.70 1.05 11.38
C SER A 365 -5.50 0.65 12.24
N TYR A 366 -4.82 -0.44 11.88
CA TYR A 366 -3.68 -0.91 12.67
C TYR A 366 -2.52 0.07 12.59
N ILE A 367 -2.04 0.54 13.76
CA ILE A 367 -0.84 1.37 13.89
C ILE A 367 -0.07 0.94 15.13
N ASP A 368 1.22 0.74 14.95
CA ASP A 368 2.20 0.50 16.01
C ASP A 368 3.42 1.41 15.79
N VAL A 369 4.32 1.51 16.76
CA VAL A 369 5.62 2.20 16.61
C VAL A 369 6.71 1.23 17.06
N THR A 370 7.73 1.10 16.24
CA THR A 370 8.88 0.23 16.51
C THR A 370 10.16 1.04 16.43
N ILE A 371 11.22 0.53 17.09
CA ILE A 371 12.53 1.15 17.09
C ILE A 371 13.54 0.17 16.47
N ILE A 372 14.51 0.68 15.74
CA ILE A 372 15.63 -0.11 15.24
C ILE A 372 16.59 -0.38 16.40
N SER A 373 16.83 -1.66 16.68
CA SER A 373 17.79 -2.09 17.71
C SER A 373 19.25 -1.94 17.26
N LYS A 374 20.19 -2.10 18.21
CA LYS A 374 21.64 -2.14 17.90
C LYS A 374 22.03 -3.26 16.93
N THR A 375 21.21 -4.30 16.80
CA THR A 375 21.44 -5.41 15.86
C THR A 375 20.77 -5.20 14.50
N GLY A 376 20.22 -4.01 14.23
CA GLY A 376 19.51 -3.69 12.99
C GLY A 376 18.17 -4.43 12.84
N LYS A 377 17.54 -4.84 13.95
CA LYS A 377 16.22 -5.47 13.96
C LYS A 377 15.17 -4.54 14.55
N PHE A 378 13.94 -4.66 14.09
CA PHE A 378 12.82 -4.00 14.73
C PHE A 378 12.56 -4.59 16.11
N ILE A 379 12.35 -3.73 17.10
CA ILE A 379 11.86 -4.05 18.44
C ILE A 379 10.67 -3.15 18.78
N ARG A 380 9.79 -3.66 19.64
CA ARG A 380 8.62 -2.95 20.17
C ARG A 380 8.96 -2.31 21.52
#